data_d041802638d1920a5720e41be1352e2c
#
_entry.id   d041802638d1920a5720e41be1352e2c
#
_cell.length_a   1.000
_cell.length_b   1.000
_cell.length_c   1.000
_cell.angle_alpha   90.00
_cell.angle_beta   90.00
_cell.angle_gamma   90.00
#
_symmetry.space_group_name_H-M   'P 1'
#
loop_
_entity.id
_entity.type
_entity.pdbx_description
1 polymer ?
#
loop_
_entity_poly.entity_id
_entity_poly.type
_entity_poly.pdbx_seq_one_letter_code
_entity_poly.pdbx_strand_id
1 'polypeptide(L)'
;VLDYTWTFIESRKILAVSNMEKEMITVYGPNSRALQHKYQLRDCYVTEVKSIWDGHPYKRRILFIDKETFNIPVSLIFDHNDKLWKVMQTVTSSPSSATKIENSVPSWRGQITVDLKANNATVVRAKTPTLHPVMKPKEIKRVFAVSTLTEGR
;
A
#
# COMPACT_ATOMS: atom_id res chain seq x y z
N VAL A 1 -2.39 11.52 11.48
CA VAL A 1 -1.73 10.53 12.37
C VAL A 1 -2.34 10.59 13.77
N LEU A 2 -2.72 11.78 14.24
CA LEU A 2 -3.31 11.96 15.59
C LEU A 2 -4.74 11.41 15.72
N ASP A 3 -5.40 11.09 14.62
CA ASP A 3 -6.80 10.63 14.59
C ASP A 3 -6.94 9.11 14.66
N TYR A 4 -5.85 8.40 14.95
CA TYR A 4 -5.82 6.94 15.00
C TYR A 4 -4.99 6.43 16.17
N THR A 5 -5.44 5.35 16.78
CA THR A 5 -4.63 4.52 17.68
C THR A 5 -3.94 3.42 16.88
N TRP A 6 -2.68 3.14 17.24
CA TRP A 6 -1.84 2.15 16.59
C TRP A 6 -1.37 1.13 17.61
N THR A 7 -1.61 -0.14 17.35
CA THR A 7 -1.23 -1.24 18.25
C THR A 7 -0.45 -2.27 17.48
N PHE A 8 0.81 -2.50 17.85
CA PHE A 8 1.58 -3.62 17.33
C PHE A 8 1.01 -4.93 17.85
N ILE A 9 0.78 -5.90 16.96
CA ILE A 9 0.25 -7.22 17.31
C ILE A 9 1.39 -8.24 17.35
N GLU A 10 2.07 -8.42 16.23
CA GLU A 10 3.11 -9.45 16.07
C GLU A 10 4.00 -9.17 14.85
N SER A 11 5.01 -10.02 14.67
CA SER A 11 5.73 -10.15 13.40
C SER A 11 5.27 -11.44 12.69
N ARG A 12 4.97 -11.34 11.39
CA ARG A 12 4.48 -12.48 10.60
C ARG A 12 5.02 -12.46 9.19
N LYS A 13 5.33 -13.64 8.67
CA LYS A 13 5.62 -13.81 7.25
C LYS A 13 4.33 -14.02 6.47
N ILE A 14 4.17 -13.30 5.37
CA ILE A 14 3.02 -13.39 4.47
C ILE A 14 3.48 -13.54 3.02
N LEU A 15 2.61 -14.08 2.18
CA LEU A 15 2.79 -14.04 0.72
C LEU A 15 2.21 -12.72 0.19
N ALA A 16 3.02 -11.94 -0.49
CA ALA A 16 2.61 -10.67 -1.10
C ALA A 16 3.28 -10.48 -2.47
N VAL A 17 2.62 -9.72 -3.34
CA VAL A 17 3.21 -9.31 -4.62
C VAL A 17 4.07 -8.08 -4.36
N SER A 18 5.38 -8.27 -4.42
CA SER A 18 6.37 -7.20 -4.24
C SER A 18 7.44 -7.31 -5.32
N ASN A 19 8.21 -6.24 -5.48
CA ASN A 19 9.34 -6.21 -6.43
C ASN A 19 8.93 -6.55 -7.86
N MET A 20 7.73 -6.12 -8.27
CA MET A 20 7.25 -6.32 -9.63
C MET A 20 8.14 -5.56 -10.61
N GLU A 21 8.52 -6.19 -11.69
CA GLU A 21 9.34 -5.56 -12.73
C GLU A 21 8.50 -4.55 -13.56
N LYS A 22 8.55 -4.59 -14.86
CA LYS A 22 7.94 -3.56 -15.74
C LYS A 22 6.48 -3.79 -16.11
N GLU A 23 5.89 -4.90 -15.69
CA GLU A 23 4.55 -5.30 -16.08
C GLU A 23 3.45 -4.46 -15.44
N MET A 24 2.31 -4.39 -16.10
CA MET A 24 1.09 -3.85 -15.49
C MET A 24 0.44 -4.90 -14.60
N ILE A 25 -0.27 -4.45 -13.56
CA ILE A 25 -1.04 -5.34 -12.70
C ILE A 25 -2.06 -6.11 -13.52
N THR A 26 -1.99 -7.43 -13.47
CA THR A 26 -2.99 -8.35 -13.99
C THR A 26 -3.73 -9.04 -12.87
N VAL A 27 -5.00 -9.31 -13.11
CA VAL A 27 -5.91 -9.93 -12.15
C VAL A 27 -6.58 -11.14 -12.78
N TYR A 28 -7.00 -12.10 -11.94
CA TYR A 28 -7.67 -13.31 -12.38
C TYR A 28 -8.72 -13.78 -11.37
N GLY A 29 -9.41 -14.85 -11.71
CA GLY A 29 -10.44 -15.46 -10.90
C GLY A 29 -11.79 -14.75 -10.96
N PRO A 30 -12.83 -15.30 -10.34
CA PRO A 30 -14.16 -14.72 -10.33
C PRO A 30 -14.12 -13.29 -9.78
N ASN A 31 -14.72 -12.35 -10.50
CA ASN A 31 -14.77 -10.92 -10.15
C ASN A 31 -13.38 -10.28 -9.97
N SER A 32 -12.34 -10.77 -10.64
CA SER A 32 -10.98 -10.20 -10.62
C SER A 32 -10.40 -10.05 -9.20
N ARG A 33 -10.61 -11.02 -8.33
CA ARG A 33 -10.27 -10.91 -6.90
C ARG A 33 -8.84 -11.26 -6.54
N ALA A 34 -8.06 -11.79 -7.46
CA ALA A 34 -6.68 -12.21 -7.20
C ALA A 34 -5.70 -11.55 -8.16
N LEU A 35 -4.50 -11.29 -7.67
CA LEU A 35 -3.39 -10.82 -8.49
C LEU A 35 -2.73 -11.99 -9.22
N GLN A 36 -2.52 -11.85 -10.52
CA GLN A 36 -1.83 -12.84 -11.36
C GLN A 36 -0.34 -12.48 -11.48
N HIS A 37 0.37 -12.54 -10.36
CA HIS A 37 1.79 -12.21 -10.28
C HIS A 37 2.55 -13.18 -9.38
N LYS A 38 3.87 -13.11 -9.43
CA LYS A 38 4.72 -13.89 -8.51
C LYS A 38 4.58 -13.33 -7.10
N TYR A 39 4.17 -14.18 -6.18
CA TYR A 39 4.14 -13.88 -4.76
C TYR A 39 5.51 -14.17 -4.15
N GLN A 40 5.92 -13.32 -3.23
CA GLN A 40 7.15 -13.44 -2.45
C GLN A 40 6.79 -13.56 -0.98
N LEU A 41 7.59 -14.31 -0.23
CA LEU A 41 7.47 -14.36 1.22
C LEU A 41 8.07 -13.08 1.81
N ARG A 42 7.24 -12.28 2.48
CA ARG A 42 7.63 -11.00 3.09
C ARG A 42 7.48 -11.07 4.60
N ASP A 43 8.49 -10.60 5.33
CA ASP A 43 8.44 -10.49 6.79
C ASP A 43 7.82 -9.13 7.15
N CYS A 44 6.72 -9.15 7.87
CA CYS A 44 5.93 -7.96 8.14
C CYS A 44 5.71 -7.73 9.64
N TYR A 45 5.66 -6.46 10.04
CA TYR A 45 4.98 -6.06 11.26
C TYR A 45 3.48 -6.07 11.03
N VAL A 46 2.73 -6.70 11.92
CA VAL A 46 1.27 -6.70 11.92
C VAL A 46 0.80 -5.68 12.93
N THR A 47 0.05 -4.68 12.47
CA THR A 47 -0.37 -3.54 13.28
C THR A 47 -1.86 -3.31 13.13
N GLU A 48 -2.58 -3.20 14.26
CA GLU A 48 -3.97 -2.76 14.27
C GLU A 48 -4.04 -1.23 14.28
N VAL A 49 -4.97 -0.68 13.50
CA VAL A 49 -5.24 0.76 13.41
C VAL A 49 -6.72 0.99 13.61
N LYS A 50 -7.08 1.79 14.62
CA LYS A 50 -8.45 2.21 14.93
C LYS A 50 -8.57 3.72 14.85
N SER A 51 -9.64 4.22 14.21
CA SER A 51 -9.98 5.63 14.29
C SER A 51 -10.46 5.98 15.70
N ILE A 52 -10.09 7.16 16.18
CA ILE A 52 -10.68 7.75 17.39
C ILE A 52 -12.01 8.45 17.09
N TRP A 53 -12.36 8.60 15.81
CA TRP A 53 -13.60 9.23 15.37
C TRP A 53 -14.69 8.17 15.14
N ASP A 54 -15.79 8.28 15.86
CA ASP A 54 -16.91 7.32 15.82
C ASP A 54 -17.62 7.27 14.46
N GLY A 55 -17.60 8.36 13.69
CA GLY A 55 -18.16 8.42 12.34
C GLY A 55 -17.31 7.77 11.25
N HIS A 56 -16.17 7.16 11.59
CA HIS A 56 -15.29 6.54 10.60
C HIS A 56 -15.97 5.33 9.94
N PRO A 57 -15.89 5.16 8.60
CA PRO A 57 -16.59 4.07 7.89
C PRO A 57 -16.09 2.66 8.25
N TYR A 58 -14.90 2.54 8.85
CA TYR A 58 -14.33 1.26 9.30
C TYR A 58 -14.13 1.27 10.80
N LYS A 59 -14.42 0.15 11.46
CA LYS A 59 -14.11 0.00 12.89
C LYS A 59 -12.60 -0.08 13.12
N ARG A 60 -11.90 -0.89 12.34
CA ARG A 60 -10.46 -1.10 12.44
C ARG A 60 -9.85 -1.62 11.14
N ARG A 61 -8.55 -1.51 11.05
CA ARG A 61 -7.73 -2.10 9.99
C ARG A 61 -6.59 -2.89 10.60
N ILE A 62 -6.21 -4.00 9.95
CA ILE A 62 -4.96 -4.71 10.22
C ILE A 62 -4.03 -4.43 9.04
N LEU A 63 -2.89 -3.84 9.30
CA LEU A 63 -1.88 -3.50 8.32
C LEU A 63 -0.71 -4.47 8.44
N PHE A 64 -0.29 -5.02 7.32
CA PHE A 64 0.95 -5.78 7.20
C PHE A 64 2.00 -4.84 6.63
N ILE A 65 2.94 -4.39 7.46
CA ILE A 65 3.99 -3.44 7.10
C ILE A 65 5.26 -4.23 6.85
N ASP A 66 5.71 -4.24 5.61
CA ASP A 66 6.94 -4.93 5.20
C ASP A 66 8.16 -4.35 5.92
N LYS A 67 8.95 -5.20 6.57
CA LYS A 67 10.10 -4.78 7.39
C LYS A 67 11.27 -4.20 6.58
N GLU A 68 11.37 -4.57 5.32
CA GLU A 68 12.45 -4.13 4.45
C GLU A 68 12.13 -2.81 3.75
N THR A 69 10.90 -2.69 3.25
CA THR A 69 10.50 -1.56 2.40
C THR A 69 9.59 -0.56 3.10
N PHE A 70 9.06 -0.89 4.27
CA PHE A 70 8.02 -0.15 5.01
C PHE A 70 6.74 0.13 4.21
N ASN A 71 6.56 -0.54 3.09
CA ASN A 71 5.31 -0.55 2.35
C ASN A 71 4.26 -1.41 3.07
N ILE A 72 2.99 -1.20 2.72
CA ILE A 72 1.87 -1.97 3.24
C ILE A 72 1.32 -2.86 2.11
N PRO A 73 1.88 -4.07 1.89
CA PRO A 73 1.46 -4.96 0.81
C PRO A 73 0.04 -5.50 1.00
N VAL A 74 -0.41 -5.65 2.24
CA VAL A 74 -1.75 -6.16 2.55
C VAL A 74 -2.38 -5.34 3.67
N SER A 75 -3.67 -5.03 3.51
CA SER A 75 -4.51 -4.46 4.57
C SER A 75 -5.82 -5.20 4.65
N LEU A 76 -6.23 -5.55 5.86
CA LEU A 76 -7.55 -6.10 6.17
C LEU A 76 -8.40 -5.03 6.83
N ILE A 77 -9.58 -4.79 6.32
CA ILE A 77 -10.48 -3.72 6.77
C ILE A 77 -11.74 -4.35 7.33
N PHE A 78 -12.08 -4.01 8.57
CA PHE A 78 -13.20 -4.55 9.32
C PHE A 78 -14.31 -3.52 9.48
N ASP A 79 -15.55 -3.96 9.36
CA ASP A 79 -16.72 -3.11 9.60
C ASP A 79 -17.00 -2.95 11.10
N HIS A 80 -18.05 -2.20 11.44
CA HIS A 80 -18.45 -1.94 12.83
C HIS A 80 -18.90 -3.19 13.60
N ASN A 81 -19.27 -4.27 12.89
CA ASN A 81 -19.61 -5.57 13.48
C ASN A 81 -18.41 -6.51 13.60
N ASP A 82 -17.17 -5.99 13.41
CA ASP A 82 -15.94 -6.79 13.39
C ASP A 82 -15.88 -7.85 12.27
N LYS A 83 -16.71 -7.75 11.25
CA LYS A 83 -16.64 -8.63 10.09
C LYS A 83 -15.64 -8.09 9.09
N LEU A 84 -14.79 -8.95 8.55
CA LEU A 84 -13.90 -8.59 7.45
C LEU A 84 -14.73 -8.10 6.26
N TRP A 85 -14.52 -6.85 5.91
CA TRP A 85 -15.27 -6.19 4.84
C TRP A 85 -14.45 -6.09 3.57
N LYS A 86 -13.20 -5.60 3.68
CA LYS A 86 -12.36 -5.42 2.50
C LYS A 86 -10.97 -5.99 2.72
N VAL A 87 -10.40 -6.51 1.64
CA VAL A 87 -8.99 -6.91 1.55
C VAL A 87 -8.33 -6.04 0.49
N MET A 88 -7.31 -5.31 0.86
CA MET A 88 -6.53 -4.49 -0.06
C MET A 88 -5.14 -5.09 -0.21
N GLN A 89 -4.69 -5.28 -1.44
CA GLN A 89 -3.34 -5.68 -1.78
C GLN A 89 -2.69 -4.59 -2.63
N THR A 90 -1.55 -4.11 -2.17
CA THR A 90 -0.77 -3.08 -2.86
C THR A 90 0.45 -3.70 -3.50
N VAL A 91 0.70 -3.36 -4.74
CA VAL A 91 1.81 -3.87 -5.55
C VAL A 91 2.84 -2.77 -5.74
N THR A 92 4.10 -3.08 -5.46
CA THR A 92 5.23 -2.17 -5.65
C THR A 92 6.23 -2.73 -6.65
N SER A 93 6.96 -1.84 -7.32
CA SER A 93 8.07 -2.25 -8.19
C SER A 93 9.32 -2.60 -7.39
N SER A 94 10.20 -3.39 -8.02
CA SER A 94 11.56 -3.54 -7.50
C SER A 94 12.34 -2.22 -7.59
N PRO A 95 13.10 -1.87 -6.57
CA PRO A 95 14.03 -0.74 -6.64
C PRO A 95 15.05 -0.85 -7.78
N SER A 96 15.49 -2.07 -8.10
CA SER A 96 16.50 -2.34 -9.12
C SER A 96 15.98 -2.32 -10.55
N SER A 97 14.64 -2.42 -10.75
CA SER A 97 14.07 -2.58 -12.10
C SER A 97 13.98 -1.29 -12.89
N ALA A 98 14.11 -0.14 -12.26
CA ALA A 98 13.83 1.15 -12.87
C ALA A 98 15.08 1.98 -13.16
N THR A 99 16.13 1.84 -12.38
CA THR A 99 17.39 2.60 -12.55
C THR A 99 18.52 1.86 -11.86
N LYS A 100 19.75 2.01 -12.37
CA LYS A 100 21.00 1.60 -11.68
C LYS A 100 21.29 2.49 -10.45
N ILE A 101 20.28 3.07 -9.83
CA ILE A 101 20.47 3.97 -8.69
C ILE A 101 20.48 3.08 -7.44
N GLU A 102 21.62 2.92 -6.84
CA GLU A 102 21.75 2.45 -5.46
C GLU A 102 20.82 3.32 -4.59
N ASN A 103 19.96 2.72 -3.78
CA ASN A 103 18.98 3.40 -2.92
C ASN A 103 17.67 3.84 -3.58
N SER A 104 17.22 3.22 -4.67
CA SER A 104 15.90 3.49 -5.20
C SER A 104 14.79 2.97 -4.28
N VAL A 105 13.82 3.82 -3.97
CA VAL A 105 12.64 3.44 -3.19
C VAL A 105 11.66 2.68 -4.09
N PRO A 106 11.05 1.57 -3.63
CA PRO A 106 10.02 0.88 -4.38
C PRO A 106 8.88 1.84 -4.74
N SER A 107 8.49 1.90 -6.01
CA SER A 107 7.39 2.75 -6.43
C SER A 107 6.08 1.98 -6.48
N TRP A 108 4.98 2.64 -6.17
CA TRP A 108 3.65 2.08 -6.26
C TRP A 108 3.29 1.74 -7.72
N ARG A 109 2.81 0.52 -7.95
CA ARG A 109 2.40 0.01 -9.28
C ARG A 109 0.89 -0.10 -9.42
N GLY A 110 0.21 -0.15 -8.31
CA GLY A 110 -1.23 -0.22 -8.24
C GLY A 110 -1.70 -1.04 -7.05
N GLN A 111 -2.99 -1.27 -7.01
CA GLN A 111 -3.61 -2.07 -5.96
C GLN A 111 -4.88 -2.76 -6.44
N ILE A 112 -5.26 -3.80 -5.74
CA ILE A 112 -6.59 -4.40 -5.79
C ILE A 112 -7.26 -4.25 -4.43
N THR A 113 -8.51 -3.85 -4.43
CA THR A 113 -9.37 -3.84 -3.24
C THR A 113 -10.56 -4.74 -3.50
N VAL A 114 -10.63 -5.85 -2.77
CA VAL A 114 -11.75 -6.79 -2.81
C VAL A 114 -12.75 -6.38 -1.75
N ASP A 115 -13.98 -6.09 -2.14
CA ASP A 115 -15.11 -5.84 -1.24
C ASP A 115 -15.91 -7.14 -1.08
N LEU A 116 -15.88 -7.72 0.12
CA LEU A 116 -16.52 -9.00 0.41
C LEU A 116 -18.04 -8.87 0.56
N LYS A 117 -18.53 -7.68 0.94
CA LYS A 117 -19.98 -7.43 1.05
C LYS A 117 -20.61 -7.21 -0.32
N ALA A 118 -19.98 -6.36 -1.14
CA ALA A 118 -20.44 -6.07 -2.49
C ALA A 118 -20.09 -7.16 -3.49
N ASN A 119 -19.26 -8.14 -3.11
CA ASN A 119 -18.82 -9.26 -3.95
C ASN A 119 -18.13 -8.81 -5.24
N ASN A 120 -17.35 -7.74 -5.18
CA ASN A 120 -16.62 -7.17 -6.32
C ASN A 120 -15.18 -6.81 -5.96
N ALA A 121 -14.41 -6.37 -6.96
CA ALA A 121 -13.07 -5.85 -6.78
C ALA A 121 -12.87 -4.56 -7.57
N THR A 122 -12.13 -3.63 -6.96
CA THR A 122 -11.63 -2.42 -7.63
C THR A 122 -10.14 -2.58 -7.87
N VAL A 123 -9.71 -2.36 -9.11
CA VAL A 123 -8.31 -2.46 -9.52
C VAL A 123 -7.83 -1.08 -9.98
N VAL A 124 -6.81 -0.56 -9.30
CA VAL A 124 -6.15 0.69 -9.68
C VAL A 124 -4.76 0.35 -10.24
N ARG A 125 -4.44 0.88 -11.41
CA ARG A 125 -3.18 0.61 -12.13
C ARG A 125 -2.43 1.89 -12.41
N ALA A 126 -1.11 1.89 -12.15
CA ALA A 126 -0.24 2.92 -12.68
C ALA A 126 0.12 2.58 -14.13
N LYS A 127 -0.12 3.50 -15.08
CA LYS A 127 0.23 3.30 -16.49
C LYS A 127 1.73 3.28 -16.73
N THR A 128 2.45 4.11 -16.01
CA THR A 128 3.92 4.22 -16.08
C THR A 128 4.49 4.34 -14.67
N PRO A 129 5.61 3.66 -14.37
CA PRO A 129 6.31 3.96 -13.14
C PRO A 129 6.79 5.42 -13.24
N THR A 130 6.27 6.27 -12.38
CA THR A 130 6.82 7.60 -12.24
C THR A 130 8.15 7.44 -11.52
N LEU A 131 9.24 7.47 -12.27
CA LEU A 131 10.57 7.55 -11.70
C LEU A 131 10.72 8.97 -11.14
N HIS A 132 10.60 9.10 -9.85
CA HIS A 132 10.95 10.34 -9.19
C HIS A 132 12.48 10.39 -9.08
N PRO A 133 13.14 11.38 -9.68
CA PRO A 133 14.58 11.55 -9.48
C PRO A 133 14.83 11.72 -7.99
N VAL A 134 15.97 11.19 -7.52
CA VAL A 134 16.40 11.43 -6.15
C VAL A 134 16.55 12.93 -5.96
N MET A 135 15.66 13.54 -5.21
CA MET A 135 15.63 14.97 -4.97
C MET A 135 16.77 15.36 -4.02
N LYS A 136 17.45 16.45 -4.32
CA LYS A 136 18.45 17.02 -3.41
C LYS A 136 17.75 17.51 -2.13
N PRO A 137 18.40 17.48 -0.97
CA PRO A 137 17.82 17.94 0.31
C PRO A 137 17.16 19.32 0.24
N LYS A 138 17.74 20.25 -0.54
CA LYS A 138 17.18 21.58 -0.75
C LYS A 138 15.85 21.56 -1.52
N GLU A 139 15.72 20.68 -2.50
CA GLU A 139 14.49 20.48 -3.29
C GLU A 139 13.39 19.83 -2.45
N ILE A 140 13.75 18.83 -1.62
CA ILE A 140 12.83 18.21 -0.67
C ILE A 140 12.26 19.27 0.27
N LYS A 141 13.12 20.10 0.89
CA LYS A 141 12.67 21.18 1.77
C LYS A 141 11.72 22.16 1.08
N ARG A 142 11.98 22.48 -0.19
CA ARG A 142 11.12 23.37 -0.99
C ARG A 142 9.76 22.73 -1.27
N VAL A 143 9.73 21.49 -1.75
CA VAL A 143 8.49 20.79 -2.13
C VAL A 143 7.58 20.57 -0.92
N PHE A 144 8.16 20.28 0.23
CA PHE A 144 7.41 20.03 1.48
C PHE A 144 7.27 21.29 2.36
N ALA A 145 7.60 22.48 1.87
CA ALA A 145 7.34 23.71 2.59
C ALA A 145 5.83 24.02 2.59
N VAL A 146 5.31 24.50 3.73
CA VAL A 146 3.89 24.88 3.86
C VAL A 146 3.49 25.94 2.83
N SER A 147 4.40 26.89 2.54
CA SER A 147 4.21 27.92 1.49
C SER A 147 3.90 27.31 0.11
N THR A 148 4.54 26.20 -0.25
CA THR A 148 4.31 25.53 -1.55
C THR A 148 2.90 24.92 -1.62
N LEU A 149 2.33 24.47 -0.51
CA LEU A 149 0.98 23.95 -0.44
C LEU A 149 -0.08 25.05 -0.61
N THR A 150 0.21 26.25 -0.10
CA THR A 150 -0.71 27.42 -0.20
C THR A 150 -0.65 28.10 -1.56
N GLU A 151 0.45 27.99 -2.29
CA GLU A 151 0.62 28.58 -3.61
C GLU A 151 -0.07 27.79 -4.75
N GLY A 152 -0.62 26.62 -4.48
CA GLY A 152 -1.39 25.82 -5.44
C GLY A 152 -0.61 25.34 -6.67
N ARG A 153 0.68 25.14 -6.54
CA ARG A 153 1.60 24.71 -7.63
C ARG A 153 2.03 23.27 -7.48
#